data_8fba458c4bc3af287597a67bbbb0fac3
#
_entry.id   8fba458c4bc3af287597a67bbbb0fac3
#
_cell.length_a   1.000
_cell.length_b   1.000
_cell.length_c   1.000
_cell.angle_alpha   90.00
_cell.angle_beta   90.00
_cell.angle_gamma   90.00
#
_symmetry.space_group_name_H-M   'P 1'
#
loop_
_entity.id
_entity.type
_entity.pdbx_description
1 polymer ?
#
loop_
_entity_poly.entity_id
_entity_poly.type
_entity_poly.pdbx_seq_one_letter_code
_entity_poly.pdbx_strand_id
1 'polypeptide(L)'
;MGKSGFPKSISISVNEVVCHSIPDDSELMDGDIVKIDLVMFVRGFHGDTCRTFECGNVDDNGKRLIKATQESLNKAIAVCKPGANYWDIGRTIEECATQNGFNV
;
A
#
# COMPACT_ATOMS: atom_id res chain seq x y z
N MET A 1 3.05 -4.60 -21.87
CA MET A 1 4.28 -4.15 -21.19
C MET A 1 3.92 -3.05 -20.23
N GLY A 2 4.31 -3.19 -18.97
CA GLY A 2 4.04 -2.18 -17.94
C GLY A 2 4.73 -0.84 -18.22
N LYS A 3 4.25 0.22 -17.58
CA LYS A 3 4.88 1.54 -17.61
C LYS A 3 6.33 1.42 -17.11
N SER A 4 7.26 2.15 -17.72
CA SER A 4 8.67 2.21 -17.30
C SER A 4 9.45 0.88 -17.38
N GLY A 5 9.04 -0.06 -18.25
CA GLY A 5 9.75 -1.33 -18.43
C GLY A 5 9.47 -2.40 -17.38
N PHE A 6 8.49 -2.19 -16.48
CA PHE A 6 8.08 -3.22 -15.54
C PHE A 6 7.51 -4.44 -16.29
N PRO A 7 8.01 -5.68 -16.04
CA PRO A 7 7.76 -6.83 -16.91
C PRO A 7 6.39 -7.50 -16.70
N LYS A 8 5.65 -7.13 -15.66
CA LYS A 8 4.35 -7.72 -15.30
C LYS A 8 3.24 -6.65 -15.25
N SER A 9 2.00 -7.07 -15.11
CA SER A 9 0.84 -6.17 -15.06
C SER A 9 0.53 -5.62 -13.66
N ILE A 10 1.02 -6.28 -12.62
CA ILE A 10 0.86 -5.91 -11.21
C ILE A 10 2.17 -6.14 -10.47
N SER A 11 2.36 -5.46 -9.34
CA SER A 11 3.40 -5.76 -8.36
C SER A 11 2.78 -6.55 -7.21
N ILE A 12 3.47 -7.60 -6.76
CA ILE A 12 3.08 -8.38 -5.57
C ILE A 12 4.26 -8.43 -4.63
N SER A 13 4.11 -7.81 -3.46
CA SER A 13 5.18 -7.72 -2.46
C SER A 13 4.71 -8.38 -1.15
N VAL A 14 5.47 -9.36 -0.67
CA VAL A 14 5.11 -10.18 0.49
C VAL A 14 5.97 -9.78 1.69
N ASN A 15 5.34 -9.70 2.86
CA ASN A 15 5.96 -9.43 4.16
C ASN A 15 6.89 -8.20 4.16
N GLU A 16 8.21 -8.39 4.41
CA GLU A 16 9.23 -7.33 4.49
C GLU A 16 9.54 -6.67 3.15
N VAL A 17 9.14 -7.24 2.03
CA VAL A 17 9.29 -6.61 0.72
C VAL A 17 8.31 -5.45 0.63
N VAL A 18 8.82 -4.22 0.70
CA VAL A 18 7.99 -3.01 0.85
C VAL A 18 7.10 -2.77 -0.37
N CYS A 19 7.67 -2.77 -1.58
CA CYS A 19 6.94 -2.50 -2.83
C CYS A 19 7.73 -2.96 -4.07
N HIS A 20 7.11 -2.86 -5.24
CA HIS A 20 7.69 -3.04 -6.57
C HIS A 20 8.28 -4.43 -6.85
N SER A 21 7.91 -5.45 -6.09
CA SER A 21 8.33 -6.82 -6.37
C SER A 21 7.67 -7.33 -7.66
N ILE A 22 8.46 -8.04 -8.46
CA ILE A 22 7.98 -8.68 -9.68
C ILE A 22 7.33 -10.00 -9.27
N PRO A 23 6.07 -10.22 -9.64
CA PRO A 23 5.39 -11.49 -9.37
C PRO A 23 6.14 -12.68 -9.96
N ASP A 24 6.31 -13.72 -9.17
CA ASP A 24 6.92 -14.99 -9.53
C ASP A 24 6.04 -16.19 -9.11
N ASP A 25 6.57 -17.38 -9.16
CA ASP A 25 5.85 -18.63 -8.83
C ASP A 25 5.98 -19.01 -7.33
N SER A 26 6.41 -18.10 -6.47
CA SER A 26 6.49 -18.33 -5.02
C SER A 26 5.09 -18.52 -4.43
N GLU A 27 4.94 -19.57 -3.63
CA GLU A 27 3.69 -19.84 -2.94
C GLU A 27 3.51 -18.92 -1.74
N LEU A 28 2.28 -18.44 -1.55
CA LEU A 28 1.91 -17.68 -0.35
C LEU A 28 1.69 -18.65 0.81
N MET A 29 2.21 -18.28 1.98
CA MET A 29 2.11 -19.09 3.19
C MET A 29 1.03 -18.57 4.13
N ASP A 30 0.52 -19.43 4.99
CA ASP A 30 -0.36 -19.04 6.10
C ASP A 30 0.37 -18.06 7.02
N GLY A 31 -0.23 -16.90 7.26
CA GLY A 31 0.37 -15.81 8.03
C GLY A 31 1.00 -14.68 7.22
N ASP A 32 1.15 -14.85 5.89
CA ASP A 32 1.70 -13.78 5.05
C ASP A 32 0.78 -12.56 4.95
N ILE A 33 1.41 -11.38 4.85
CA ILE A 33 0.75 -10.15 4.41
C ILE A 33 1.21 -9.82 2.99
N VAL A 34 0.26 -9.64 2.09
CA VAL A 34 0.51 -9.53 0.64
C VAL A 34 0.03 -8.19 0.13
N LYS A 35 0.96 -7.37 -0.37
CA LYS A 35 0.67 -6.08 -0.99
C LYS A 35 0.53 -6.26 -2.50
N ILE A 36 -0.63 -5.92 -3.03
CA ILE A 36 -0.91 -5.93 -4.47
C ILE A 36 -1.05 -4.49 -4.94
N ASP A 37 -0.20 -4.11 -5.87
CA ASP A 37 -0.12 -2.78 -6.44
C ASP A 37 -0.41 -2.86 -7.93
N LEU A 38 -1.31 -2.00 -8.39
CA LEU A 38 -1.85 -2.00 -9.74
C LEU A 38 -1.96 -0.58 -10.29
N VAL A 39 -1.30 -0.34 -11.42
CA VAL A 39 -1.44 0.91 -12.17
C VAL A 39 -2.15 0.63 -13.50
N MET A 40 -3.24 1.34 -13.75
CA MET A 40 -3.98 1.27 -15.00
C MET A 40 -3.94 2.61 -15.73
N PHE A 41 -3.89 2.54 -17.07
CA PHE A 41 -4.02 3.72 -17.93
C PHE A 41 -5.26 3.58 -18.80
N VAL A 42 -6.26 4.44 -18.56
CA VAL A 42 -7.54 4.39 -19.26
C VAL A 42 -7.93 5.79 -19.71
N ARG A 43 -8.21 5.94 -21.00
CA ARG A 43 -8.70 7.21 -21.61
C ARG A 43 -7.83 8.43 -21.29
N GLY A 44 -6.51 8.27 -21.25
CA GLY A 44 -5.57 9.37 -20.99
C GLY A 44 -5.25 9.61 -19.50
N PHE A 45 -5.85 8.86 -18.58
CA PHE A 45 -5.64 8.99 -17.13
C PHE A 45 -5.00 7.74 -16.55
N HIS A 46 -4.17 7.93 -15.53
CA HIS A 46 -3.64 6.86 -14.70
C HIS A 46 -4.50 6.70 -13.46
N GLY A 47 -4.85 5.45 -13.14
CA GLY A 47 -5.36 5.05 -11.84
C GLY A 47 -4.32 4.16 -11.19
N ASP A 48 -3.96 4.48 -9.95
CA ASP A 48 -2.97 3.78 -9.16
C ASP A 48 -3.62 3.37 -7.84
N THR A 49 -3.49 2.09 -7.49
CA THR A 49 -4.08 1.55 -6.25
C THR A 49 -3.22 0.42 -5.70
N CYS A 50 -2.99 0.48 -4.40
CA CYS A 50 -2.30 -0.58 -3.66
C CYS A 50 -3.15 -1.00 -2.46
N ARG A 51 -3.21 -2.32 -2.23
CA ARG A 51 -3.90 -2.87 -1.06
C ARG A 51 -3.13 -4.05 -0.49
N THR A 52 -3.11 -4.15 0.84
CA THR A 52 -2.56 -5.29 1.55
C THR A 52 -3.67 -6.26 1.95
N PHE A 53 -3.41 -7.55 1.73
CA PHE A 53 -4.31 -8.66 2.05
C PHE A 53 -3.65 -9.58 3.07
N GLU A 54 -4.47 -10.17 3.90
CA GLU A 54 -4.08 -11.24 4.83
C GLU A 54 -4.15 -12.59 4.11
N CYS A 55 -3.11 -13.41 4.24
CA CYS A 55 -3.10 -14.79 3.78
C CYS A 55 -3.25 -15.71 4.99
N GLY A 56 -4.44 -16.30 5.16
CA GLY A 56 -4.71 -17.20 6.29
C GLY A 56 -4.68 -16.48 7.66
N ASN A 57 -3.91 -17.02 8.62
CA ASN A 57 -3.89 -16.58 10.02
C ASN A 57 -2.72 -15.63 10.29
N VAL A 58 -2.84 -14.39 9.88
CA VAL A 58 -1.86 -13.33 10.16
C VAL A 58 -1.83 -13.00 11.65
N ASP A 59 -0.67 -12.71 12.19
CA ASP A 59 -0.49 -12.33 13.59
C ASP A 59 -1.12 -10.96 13.92
N ASP A 60 -1.24 -10.67 15.21
CA ASP A 60 -1.88 -9.43 15.68
C ASP A 60 -1.09 -8.17 15.25
N ASN A 61 0.23 -8.28 15.12
CA ASN A 61 1.06 -7.15 14.71
C ASN A 61 0.84 -6.83 13.22
N GLY A 62 0.80 -7.85 12.36
CA GLY A 62 0.48 -7.72 10.94
C GLY A 62 -0.92 -7.12 10.72
N LYS A 63 -1.92 -7.61 11.45
CA LYS A 63 -3.28 -7.05 11.40
C LYS A 63 -3.34 -5.59 11.84
N ARG A 64 -2.63 -5.24 12.92
CA ARG A 64 -2.53 -3.84 13.37
C ARG A 64 -1.85 -2.96 12.33
N LEU A 65 -0.78 -3.45 11.69
CA LEU A 65 -0.06 -2.73 10.64
C LEU A 65 -0.96 -2.44 9.45
N ILE A 66 -1.68 -3.44 8.96
CA ILE A 66 -2.64 -3.31 7.84
C ILE A 66 -3.70 -2.26 8.19
N LYS A 67 -4.29 -2.35 9.39
CA LYS A 67 -5.31 -1.42 9.85
C LYS A 67 -4.78 0.01 9.97
N ALA A 68 -3.61 0.20 10.57
CA ALA A 68 -2.98 1.51 10.74
C ALA A 68 -2.66 2.15 9.38
N THR A 69 -2.15 1.36 8.43
CA THR A 69 -1.85 1.83 7.07
C THR A 69 -3.12 2.26 6.33
N GLN A 70 -4.20 1.47 6.41
CA GLN A 70 -5.48 1.84 5.80
C GLN A 70 -6.08 3.10 6.44
N GLU A 71 -5.96 3.25 7.75
CA GLU A 71 -6.39 4.44 8.47
C GLU A 71 -5.58 5.67 8.05
N SER A 72 -4.26 5.54 7.93
CA SER A 72 -3.37 6.60 7.44
C SER A 72 -3.77 7.09 6.06
N LEU A 73 -4.03 6.18 5.12
CA LEU A 73 -4.50 6.49 3.78
C LEU A 73 -5.83 7.25 3.80
N ASN A 74 -6.80 6.78 4.57
CA ASN A 74 -8.12 7.40 4.65
C ASN A 74 -8.03 8.83 5.22
N LYS A 75 -7.22 9.03 6.26
CA LYS A 75 -6.97 10.36 6.83
C LYS A 75 -6.26 11.27 5.83
N ALA A 76 -5.26 10.76 5.11
CA ALA A 76 -4.54 11.49 4.07
C ALA A 76 -5.46 11.94 2.92
N ILE A 77 -6.36 11.08 2.48
CA ILE A 77 -7.37 11.44 1.46
C ILE A 77 -8.30 12.54 1.98
N ALA A 78 -8.71 12.47 3.24
CA ALA A 78 -9.64 13.44 3.83
C ALA A 78 -9.06 14.87 3.91
N VAL A 79 -7.75 15.04 3.97
CA VAL A 79 -7.11 16.38 3.94
C VAL A 79 -6.91 16.92 2.53
N CYS A 80 -7.09 16.10 1.49
CA CYS A 80 -6.96 16.50 0.09
C CYS A 80 -8.20 17.31 -0.34
N LYS A 81 -8.03 18.63 -0.46
CA LYS A 81 -9.08 19.55 -0.91
C LYS A 81 -8.45 20.78 -1.58
N PRO A 82 -9.18 21.53 -2.39
CA PRO A 82 -8.68 22.76 -2.99
C PRO A 82 -8.11 23.71 -1.94
N GLY A 83 -6.86 24.17 -2.12
CA GLY A 83 -6.15 25.05 -1.19
C GLY A 83 -5.43 24.33 -0.05
N ALA A 84 -5.53 23.00 0.08
CA ALA A 84 -4.73 22.26 1.05
C ALA A 84 -3.25 22.20 0.63
N ASN A 85 -2.37 22.13 1.62
CA ASN A 85 -0.93 22.02 1.38
C ASN A 85 -0.55 20.55 1.21
N TYR A 86 0.28 20.22 0.22
CA TYR A 86 0.80 18.85 0.03
C TYR A 86 1.53 18.27 1.26
N TRP A 87 2.18 19.14 2.05
CA TRP A 87 2.82 18.72 3.31
C TRP A 87 1.85 18.13 4.34
N ASP A 88 0.58 18.52 4.29
CA ASP A 88 -0.44 18.01 5.21
C ASP A 88 -0.70 16.51 5.00
N ILE A 89 -0.53 16.01 3.78
CA ILE A 89 -0.66 14.59 3.46
C ILE A 89 0.40 13.78 4.22
N GLY A 90 1.68 14.11 4.05
CA GLY A 90 2.78 13.40 4.70
C GLY A 90 2.71 13.49 6.22
N ARG A 91 2.44 14.69 6.77
CA ARG A 91 2.26 14.89 8.20
C ARG A 91 1.14 14.04 8.77
N THR A 92 0.00 14.00 8.11
CA THR A 92 -1.17 13.21 8.55
C THR A 92 -0.85 11.71 8.59
N ILE A 93 -0.11 11.21 7.59
CA ILE A 93 0.33 9.80 7.53
C ILE A 93 1.29 9.51 8.69
N GLU A 94 2.31 10.33 8.87
CA GLU A 94 3.32 10.16 9.92
C GLU A 94 2.70 10.19 11.33
N GLU A 95 1.84 11.16 11.60
CA GLU A 95 1.10 11.27 12.87
C GLU A 95 0.26 10.01 13.13
N CYS A 96 -0.47 9.52 12.12
CA CYS A 96 -1.30 8.34 12.26
C CYS A 96 -0.45 7.07 12.49
N ALA A 97 0.64 6.88 11.76
CA ALA A 97 1.55 5.76 11.93
C ALA A 97 2.14 5.75 13.34
N THR A 98 2.68 6.88 13.79
CA THR A 98 3.31 7.06 15.11
C THR A 98 2.32 6.78 16.25
N GLN A 99 1.08 7.27 16.16
CA GLN A 99 0.02 7.00 17.16
C GLN A 99 -0.30 5.51 17.27
N ASN A 100 -0.12 4.74 16.20
CA ASN A 100 -0.33 3.30 16.18
C ASN A 100 0.95 2.50 16.52
N GLY A 101 2.07 3.16 16.80
CA GLY A 101 3.35 2.55 17.16
C GLY A 101 4.16 2.05 15.97
N PHE A 102 3.93 2.63 14.77
CA PHE A 102 4.66 2.34 13.54
C PHE A 102 5.41 3.57 13.04
N ASN A 103 6.35 3.36 12.14
CA ASN A 103 7.10 4.41 11.44
C ASN A 103 6.70 4.45 9.96
N VAL A 104 6.98 5.58 9.32
CA VAL A 104 6.84 5.78 7.87
C VAL A 104 8.22 5.77 7.22
#